data_3436c5a17f13f606aff46371506f0525
#
_entry.id   3436c5a17f13f606aff46371506f0525
#
_cell.length_a   1.000
_cell.length_b   1.000
_cell.length_c   1.000
_cell.angle_alpha   90.00
_cell.angle_beta   90.00
_cell.angle_gamma   90.00
#
_symmetry.space_group_name_H-M   'P 1'
#
loop_
_entity.id
_entity.type
_entity.pdbx_description
1 polymer ?
#
loop_
_entity_poly.entity_id
_entity_poly.type
_entity_poly.pdbx_seq_one_letter_code
_entity_poly.pdbx_strand_id
1 'polypeptide(L)'
;VTARRRLTRGTTRASTRAFIRSVVTSRTRGSSAGANVHGASNVAMDQEYDAIILGTGLKECLVAGLLASVEGYKILHVDRNDYYGGESASLNLTQLHEKFAPEKAQDKAALTAKYGRWQDYNIDLVPKFMMGNGLLVRVLVRTGVHNYLQFRAAEGSYVQGKGGKIHKVPSNDKEALRSSLMGMFEKLRARSFFIFVQNFVETDPSTHGGYNLQRMPARDLYEKFGLAAETVEFIGHALALKTNERYLDEPAVDLVKAVRLYSDSMARFDTGSPYIYPLYGLGELPQGFARLSAVHGGTYMLAKSDVEVVYDEETGRACGAKSEGETAKAKFVVGDASYFPGKTQKVGQVVRALCLLSHPIPNVNDAESVQIIIPAAQCGRRHDVYVLGTSSAHNVCAKGRYFASVSTTVETNDPHRELEAGLRMLGPIDELFYNVTDVHAPLADGTADGAFISTGYDATTHFETTVRDV
;
A
#
# COMPACT_ATOMS: atom_id res chain seq x y z
N VAL A 1 -20.49 -8.64 -33.03
CA VAL A 1 -19.48 -8.33 -34.04
C VAL A 1 -18.17 -8.02 -33.32
N THR A 2 -17.26 -8.97 -33.43
CA THR A 2 -15.95 -9.06 -32.79
C THR A 2 -14.98 -8.04 -33.37
N ALA A 3 -14.40 -7.17 -32.54
CA ALA A 3 -13.22 -6.41 -32.91
C ALA A 3 -12.11 -6.67 -31.86
N ARG A 4 -11.22 -7.62 -32.20
CA ARG A 4 -9.92 -7.79 -31.48
C ARG A 4 -9.02 -6.59 -31.81
N ARG A 5 -8.77 -5.71 -30.85
CA ARG A 5 -7.67 -4.74 -30.93
C ARG A 5 -6.36 -5.39 -30.42
N ARG A 6 -5.40 -5.50 -31.33
CA ARG A 6 -4.00 -5.84 -31.04
C ARG A 6 -3.39 -4.71 -30.18
N LEU A 7 -3.00 -5.03 -28.96
CA LEU A 7 -2.16 -4.17 -28.12
C LEU A 7 -0.73 -4.16 -28.68
N THR A 8 -0.29 -3.03 -29.13
CA THR A 8 1.08 -2.78 -29.60
C THR A 8 2.08 -2.82 -28.44
N ARG A 9 3.08 -3.69 -28.55
CA ARG A 9 4.13 -4.00 -27.57
C ARG A 9 5.20 -2.91 -27.38
N GLY A 10 4.99 -1.65 -27.80
CA GLY A 10 6.08 -0.67 -27.94
C GLY A 10 6.27 0.34 -26.79
N THR A 11 5.24 0.69 -26.02
CA THR A 11 5.29 1.87 -25.14
C THR A 11 5.59 1.59 -23.67
N THR A 12 5.58 0.35 -23.23
CA THR A 12 5.71 -0.02 -21.80
C THR A 12 7.16 -0.21 -21.32
N ARG A 13 8.13 -0.45 -22.21
CA ARG A 13 9.55 -0.64 -21.81
C ARG A 13 10.27 0.65 -21.44
N ALA A 14 9.88 1.80 -21.99
CA ALA A 14 10.57 3.08 -21.74
C ALA A 14 10.20 3.71 -20.38
N SER A 15 8.96 3.59 -19.93
CA SER A 15 8.50 4.23 -18.68
C SER A 15 9.02 3.55 -17.42
N THR A 16 9.17 2.22 -17.42
CA THR A 16 9.71 1.50 -16.25
C THR A 16 11.25 1.63 -16.15
N ARG A 17 11.94 1.69 -17.32
CA ARG A 17 13.36 2.02 -17.31
C ARG A 17 13.65 3.44 -16.85
N ALA A 18 12.74 4.39 -17.08
CA ALA A 18 12.87 5.75 -16.57
C ALA A 18 12.64 5.82 -15.05
N PHE A 19 11.69 5.04 -14.54
CA PHE A 19 11.41 4.95 -13.11
C PHE A 19 12.59 4.31 -12.32
N ILE A 20 13.15 3.22 -12.82
CA ILE A 20 14.33 2.57 -12.20
C ILE A 20 15.62 3.37 -12.47
N ARG A 21 15.75 4.06 -13.62
CA ARG A 21 16.91 4.91 -13.93
C ARG A 21 17.02 6.17 -13.07
N SER A 22 15.95 6.68 -12.49
CA SER A 22 16.04 7.80 -11.55
C SER A 22 16.75 7.40 -10.27
N VAL A 23 16.76 6.12 -9.93
CA VAL A 23 17.42 5.57 -8.73
C VAL A 23 18.89 5.19 -8.98
N VAL A 24 19.31 4.93 -10.23
CA VAL A 24 20.67 4.41 -10.53
C VAL A 24 21.28 5.08 -11.76
N THR A 25 21.87 6.25 -11.60
CA THR A 25 22.70 6.89 -12.62
C THR A 25 24.20 6.85 -12.30
N SER A 26 24.82 5.67 -12.34
CA SER A 26 26.26 5.59 -12.60
C SER A 26 26.66 4.19 -13.07
N ARG A 27 26.87 4.04 -14.36
CA ARG A 27 27.44 2.82 -14.96
C ARG A 27 28.91 3.01 -15.22
N THR A 28 29.74 2.14 -14.63
CA THR A 28 31.04 1.76 -15.22
C THR A 28 30.92 0.34 -15.76
N ARG A 29 31.28 0.16 -17.05
CA ARG A 29 31.26 -1.13 -17.74
C ARG A 29 32.42 -2.02 -17.27
N GLY A 30 32.12 -3.26 -16.92
CA GLY A 30 33.11 -4.32 -16.69
C GLY A 30 32.56 -5.69 -17.10
N SER A 31 33.39 -6.46 -17.75
CA SER A 31 33.17 -7.61 -18.64
C SER A 31 32.65 -8.90 -18.00
N SER A 32 32.09 -9.74 -18.86
CA SER A 32 31.57 -11.10 -18.71
C SER A 32 32.55 -12.15 -18.18
N ALA A 33 32.10 -13.06 -17.30
CA ALA A 33 32.63 -14.42 -17.19
C ALA A 33 31.60 -15.38 -16.59
N GLY A 34 31.64 -16.64 -17.03
CA GLY A 34 30.65 -17.69 -17.03
C GLY A 34 30.32 -18.31 -15.68
N ALA A 35 29.17 -18.99 -15.70
CA ALA A 35 28.60 -19.76 -14.62
C ALA A 35 29.35 -21.04 -14.31
N ASN A 36 29.56 -21.33 -13.02
CA ASN A 36 29.82 -22.69 -12.52
C ASN A 36 28.95 -22.97 -11.29
N VAL A 37 28.16 -24.02 -11.37
CA VAL A 37 27.33 -24.56 -10.28
C VAL A 37 28.17 -25.55 -9.49
N HIS A 38 28.46 -25.24 -8.22
CA HIS A 38 28.85 -26.25 -7.23
C HIS A 38 28.60 -25.77 -5.78
N GLY A 39 27.89 -26.61 -5.02
CA GLY A 39 27.97 -26.73 -3.56
C GLY A 39 27.25 -25.62 -2.78
N ALA A 40 26.36 -26.03 -1.87
CA ALA A 40 25.87 -25.16 -0.80
C ALA A 40 27.05 -24.67 0.05
N SER A 41 27.68 -23.59 -0.37
CA SER A 41 28.67 -22.85 0.43
C SER A 41 27.88 -22.01 1.44
N ASN A 42 28.29 -22.04 2.71
CA ASN A 42 27.99 -21.00 3.66
C ASN A 42 28.19 -19.66 2.92
N VAL A 43 27.13 -18.90 2.75
CA VAL A 43 27.22 -17.57 2.12
C VAL A 43 27.87 -16.68 3.16
N ALA A 44 29.17 -16.57 3.08
CA ALA A 44 29.95 -15.68 3.92
C ALA A 44 29.60 -14.24 3.54
N MET A 45 29.38 -13.37 4.52
CA MET A 45 29.13 -11.96 4.30
C MET A 45 30.40 -11.19 3.80
N ASP A 46 31.48 -11.86 3.50
CA ASP A 46 32.73 -11.30 2.93
C ASP A 46 32.70 -11.07 1.41
N GLN A 47 31.52 -11.26 0.78
CA GLN A 47 31.33 -11.08 -0.66
C GLN A 47 30.91 -9.66 -1.02
N GLU A 48 31.08 -9.33 -2.33
CA GLU A 48 30.60 -8.08 -2.92
C GLU A 48 29.25 -8.27 -3.62
N TYR A 49 28.35 -7.31 -3.39
CA TYR A 49 27.01 -7.24 -3.97
C TYR A 49 26.80 -5.93 -4.72
N ASP A 50 25.82 -5.89 -5.61
CA ASP A 50 25.39 -4.63 -6.22
C ASP A 50 24.58 -3.80 -5.22
N ALA A 51 23.69 -4.45 -4.46
CA ALA A 51 22.93 -3.81 -3.41
C ALA A 51 22.72 -4.74 -2.20
N ILE A 52 22.68 -4.15 -1.02
CA ILE A 52 22.22 -4.81 0.21
C ILE A 52 20.88 -4.22 0.59
N ILE A 53 19.90 -5.11 0.89
CA ILE A 53 18.57 -4.73 1.31
C ILE A 53 18.38 -5.15 2.76
N LEU A 54 17.98 -4.23 3.62
CA LEU A 54 17.79 -4.43 5.06
C LEU A 54 16.28 -4.38 5.42
N GLY A 55 15.80 -5.45 6.03
CA GLY A 55 14.39 -5.67 6.30
C GLY A 55 13.67 -6.39 5.16
N THR A 56 12.72 -7.27 5.49
CA THR A 56 11.90 -8.02 4.52
C THR A 56 10.47 -7.48 4.41
N GLY A 57 10.27 -6.19 4.69
CA GLY A 57 9.02 -5.50 4.45
C GLY A 57 8.61 -5.52 2.97
N LEU A 58 7.36 -5.16 2.68
CA LEU A 58 6.87 -5.19 1.30
C LEU A 58 7.70 -4.30 0.37
N LYS A 59 8.08 -3.11 0.79
CA LYS A 59 8.84 -2.16 -0.02
C LYS A 59 10.23 -2.72 -0.34
N GLU A 60 10.92 -3.22 0.66
CA GLU A 60 12.24 -3.81 0.57
C GLU A 60 12.25 -5.04 -0.34
N CYS A 61 11.29 -5.96 -0.15
CA CYS A 61 11.14 -7.13 -1.02
C CYS A 61 10.79 -6.76 -2.46
N LEU A 62 9.97 -5.73 -2.66
CA LEU A 62 9.60 -5.23 -3.99
C LEU A 62 10.81 -4.64 -4.70
N VAL A 63 11.62 -3.81 -4.02
CA VAL A 63 12.89 -3.27 -4.54
C VAL A 63 13.86 -4.40 -4.89
N ALA A 64 14.07 -5.35 -3.97
CA ALA A 64 14.93 -6.51 -4.20
C ALA A 64 14.50 -7.34 -5.42
N GLY A 65 13.19 -7.60 -5.52
CA GLY A 65 12.62 -8.33 -6.66
C GLY A 65 12.83 -7.62 -7.99
N LEU A 66 12.63 -6.29 -8.02
CA LEU A 66 12.84 -5.48 -9.24
C LEU A 66 14.32 -5.38 -9.63
N LEU A 67 15.20 -5.09 -8.67
CA LEU A 67 16.65 -4.98 -8.92
C LEU A 67 17.23 -6.31 -9.42
N ALA A 68 16.85 -7.44 -8.82
CA ALA A 68 17.32 -8.75 -9.25
C ALA A 68 16.75 -9.16 -10.62
N SER A 69 15.43 -9.01 -10.84
CA SER A 69 14.78 -9.56 -12.04
C SER A 69 14.85 -8.65 -13.26
N VAL A 70 14.94 -7.33 -13.08
CA VAL A 70 14.90 -6.36 -14.20
C VAL A 70 16.30 -5.85 -14.52
N GLU A 71 17.10 -5.51 -13.50
CA GLU A 71 18.44 -4.97 -13.67
C GLU A 71 19.54 -6.03 -13.57
N GLY A 72 19.22 -7.25 -13.09
CA GLY A 72 20.18 -8.35 -12.94
C GLY A 72 21.23 -8.11 -11.85
N TYR A 73 20.84 -7.35 -10.79
CA TYR A 73 21.76 -7.05 -9.69
C TYR A 73 21.93 -8.27 -8.79
N LYS A 74 23.16 -8.44 -8.29
CA LYS A 74 23.48 -9.38 -7.22
C LYS A 74 23.05 -8.76 -5.89
N ILE A 75 22.01 -9.33 -5.27
CA ILE A 75 21.36 -8.80 -4.08
C ILE A 75 21.69 -9.66 -2.86
N LEU A 76 22.09 -9.03 -1.76
CA LEU A 76 22.04 -9.58 -0.43
C LEU A 76 20.86 -8.95 0.32
N HIS A 77 19.96 -9.77 0.84
CA HIS A 77 18.79 -9.33 1.61
C HIS A 77 18.90 -9.85 3.04
N VAL A 78 18.95 -8.95 4.02
CA VAL A 78 19.17 -9.28 5.42
C VAL A 78 18.02 -8.78 6.27
N ASP A 79 17.50 -9.60 7.19
CA ASP A 79 16.49 -9.16 8.16
C ASP A 79 16.90 -9.58 9.57
N ARG A 80 16.62 -8.71 10.54
CA ARG A 80 16.80 -8.99 11.97
C ARG A 80 15.80 -10.01 12.50
N ASN A 81 14.64 -10.12 11.88
CA ASN A 81 13.60 -11.08 12.22
C ASN A 81 13.86 -12.44 11.55
N ASP A 82 13.27 -13.48 12.10
CA ASP A 82 13.27 -14.84 11.56
C ASP A 82 12.07 -15.13 10.62
N TYR A 83 11.28 -14.09 10.32
CA TYR A 83 10.10 -14.16 9.44
C TYR A 83 10.09 -13.00 8.43
N TYR A 84 9.37 -13.21 7.32
CA TYR A 84 9.20 -12.21 6.26
C TYR A 84 8.06 -11.23 6.57
N GLY A 85 8.20 -10.00 6.06
CA GLY A 85 7.13 -9.03 5.97
C GLY A 85 7.22 -7.88 6.96
N GLY A 86 7.95 -7.98 8.06
CA GLY A 86 8.07 -6.91 9.05
C GLY A 86 6.70 -6.36 9.47
N GLU A 87 6.43 -5.07 9.28
CA GLU A 87 5.12 -4.45 9.53
C GLU A 87 4.02 -4.89 8.55
N SER A 88 4.39 -5.45 7.39
CA SER A 88 3.46 -6.01 6.41
C SER A 88 3.15 -7.48 6.63
N ALA A 89 3.66 -8.07 7.72
CA ALA A 89 3.40 -9.47 8.06
C ALA A 89 1.94 -9.69 8.43
N SER A 90 1.42 -10.86 8.07
CA SER A 90 0.11 -11.35 8.54
C SER A 90 0.33 -12.27 9.74
N LEU A 91 -0.39 -12.00 10.84
CA LEU A 91 -0.28 -12.77 12.07
C LEU A 91 -1.45 -13.75 12.21
N ASN A 92 -1.18 -14.96 12.68
CA ASN A 92 -2.26 -15.83 13.13
C ASN A 92 -2.82 -15.37 14.49
N LEU A 93 -3.94 -15.95 14.89
CA LEU A 93 -4.64 -15.52 16.12
C LEU A 93 -3.76 -15.61 17.38
N THR A 94 -2.92 -16.64 17.50
CA THR A 94 -1.99 -16.82 18.64
C THR A 94 -0.94 -15.71 18.64
N GLN A 95 -0.26 -15.49 17.50
CA GLN A 95 0.74 -14.44 17.35
C GLN A 95 0.17 -13.03 17.59
N LEU A 96 -1.08 -12.78 17.17
CA LEU A 96 -1.77 -11.53 17.43
C LEU A 96 -1.93 -11.29 18.94
N HIS A 97 -2.38 -12.31 19.69
CA HIS A 97 -2.50 -12.20 21.14
C HIS A 97 -1.14 -12.15 21.84
N GLU A 98 -0.15 -12.93 21.41
CA GLU A 98 1.22 -12.85 21.95
C GLU A 98 1.79 -11.43 21.82
N LYS A 99 1.49 -10.73 20.74
CA LYS A 99 1.95 -9.36 20.50
C LYS A 99 1.22 -8.30 21.32
N PHE A 100 -0.11 -8.39 21.43
CA PHE A 100 -0.96 -7.30 21.96
C PHE A 100 -1.63 -7.61 23.29
N ALA A 101 -1.75 -8.87 23.68
CA ALA A 101 -2.41 -9.33 24.90
C ALA A 101 -1.79 -10.66 25.38
N PRO A 102 -0.49 -10.65 25.75
CA PRO A 102 0.27 -11.87 26.07
C PRO A 102 -0.34 -12.70 27.20
N GLU A 103 -1.05 -12.07 28.12
CA GLU A 103 -1.78 -12.72 29.21
C GLU A 103 -2.91 -13.63 28.70
N LYS A 104 -3.58 -13.25 27.59
CA LYS A 104 -4.64 -14.05 26.96
C LYS A 104 -4.06 -15.16 26.05
N ALA A 105 -2.89 -14.95 25.49
CA ALA A 105 -2.24 -15.90 24.58
C ALA A 105 -1.92 -17.25 25.26
N GLN A 106 -1.81 -17.27 26.58
CA GLN A 106 -1.50 -18.47 27.37
C GLN A 106 -2.66 -19.49 27.38
N ASP A 107 -3.90 -19.03 27.25
CA ASP A 107 -5.08 -19.92 27.19
C ASP A 107 -5.52 -20.17 25.73
N LYS A 108 -4.74 -20.98 25.03
CA LYS A 108 -5.03 -21.37 23.64
C LYS A 108 -6.37 -22.12 23.50
N ALA A 109 -6.81 -22.82 24.55
CA ALA A 109 -8.07 -23.55 24.54
C ALA A 109 -9.25 -22.59 24.56
N ALA A 110 -9.23 -21.56 25.43
CA ALA A 110 -10.25 -20.51 25.47
C ALA A 110 -10.30 -19.72 24.16
N LEU A 111 -9.16 -19.32 23.59
CA LEU A 111 -9.09 -18.65 22.30
C LEU A 111 -9.70 -19.49 21.19
N THR A 112 -9.37 -20.78 21.13
CA THR A 112 -9.93 -21.70 20.12
C THR A 112 -11.44 -21.88 20.30
N ALA A 113 -11.92 -22.00 21.52
CA ALA A 113 -13.34 -22.13 21.81
C ALA A 113 -14.14 -20.87 21.41
N LYS A 114 -13.57 -19.68 21.64
CA LYS A 114 -14.21 -18.39 21.33
C LYS A 114 -14.13 -18.03 19.86
N TYR A 115 -12.98 -18.23 19.22
CA TYR A 115 -12.71 -17.68 17.89
C TYR A 115 -12.54 -18.74 16.78
N GLY A 116 -12.43 -20.02 17.12
CA GLY A 116 -12.10 -21.09 16.18
C GLY A 116 -10.59 -21.36 16.10
N ARG A 117 -10.18 -22.11 15.08
CA ARG A 117 -8.78 -22.53 14.95
C ARG A 117 -7.88 -21.34 14.65
N TRP A 118 -6.76 -21.24 15.36
CA TRP A 118 -5.81 -20.14 15.19
C TRP A 118 -5.20 -20.06 13.79
N GLN A 119 -5.06 -21.22 13.09
CA GLN A 119 -4.55 -21.28 11.72
C GLN A 119 -5.46 -20.70 10.66
N ASP A 120 -6.74 -20.47 10.99
CA ASP A 120 -7.71 -19.88 10.06
C ASP A 120 -7.62 -18.32 10.04
N TYR A 121 -6.63 -17.76 10.75
CA TYR A 121 -6.41 -16.31 10.84
C TYR A 121 -5.11 -15.89 10.18
N ASN A 122 -5.19 -14.83 9.38
CA ASN A 122 -4.06 -14.16 8.73
C ASN A 122 -4.32 -12.65 8.84
N ILE A 123 -4.10 -12.10 10.03
CA ILE A 123 -4.43 -10.71 10.37
C ILE A 123 -3.27 -9.80 10.01
N ASP A 124 -3.50 -8.88 9.10
CA ASP A 124 -2.52 -7.88 8.70
C ASP A 124 -2.42 -6.76 9.73
N LEU A 125 -1.19 -6.40 10.11
CA LEU A 125 -0.94 -5.28 11.02
C LEU A 125 -1.19 -3.93 10.33
N VAL A 126 -0.95 -3.86 9.03
CA VAL A 126 -1.15 -2.68 8.18
C VAL A 126 -1.98 -3.08 6.96
N PRO A 127 -3.29 -3.38 7.15
CA PRO A 127 -4.12 -3.83 6.04
C PRO A 127 -4.36 -2.70 5.03
N LYS A 128 -4.11 -2.99 3.74
CA LYS A 128 -4.30 -2.06 2.62
C LYS A 128 -4.82 -2.78 1.40
N PHE A 129 -5.82 -2.22 0.74
CA PHE A 129 -6.31 -2.68 -0.55
C PHE A 129 -5.38 -2.27 -1.70
N MET A 130 -5.38 -3.04 -2.77
CA MET A 130 -4.73 -2.69 -4.03
C MET A 130 -5.77 -2.21 -5.03
N MET A 131 -5.53 -1.11 -5.71
CA MET A 131 -6.37 -0.69 -6.83
C MET A 131 -6.16 -1.62 -8.03
N GLY A 132 -7.26 -2.06 -8.65
CA GLY A 132 -7.25 -3.04 -9.74
C GLY A 132 -6.40 -2.64 -10.95
N ASN A 133 -6.22 -1.34 -11.20
CA ASN A 133 -5.31 -0.81 -12.23
C ASN A 133 -4.16 0.01 -11.62
N GLY A 134 -3.94 -0.11 -10.30
CA GLY A 134 -2.89 0.60 -9.55
C GLY A 134 -1.48 0.15 -9.91
N LEU A 135 -0.51 0.91 -9.43
CA LEU A 135 0.90 0.66 -9.74
C LEU A 135 1.37 -0.71 -9.23
N LEU A 136 0.99 -1.09 -7.99
CA LEU A 136 1.35 -2.40 -7.42
C LEU A 136 0.83 -3.55 -8.28
N VAL A 137 -0.42 -3.50 -8.72
CA VAL A 137 -1.00 -4.54 -9.59
C VAL A 137 -0.27 -4.61 -10.93
N ARG A 138 0.12 -3.47 -11.50
CA ARG A 138 0.93 -3.45 -12.74
C ARG A 138 2.30 -4.07 -12.53
N VAL A 139 2.95 -3.83 -11.40
CA VAL A 139 4.22 -4.46 -11.04
C VAL A 139 4.05 -5.96 -10.86
N LEU A 140 3.05 -6.41 -10.10
CA LEU A 140 2.71 -7.84 -9.92
C LEU A 140 2.54 -8.57 -11.25
N VAL A 141 1.78 -7.97 -12.18
CA VAL A 141 1.56 -8.56 -13.52
C VAL A 141 2.83 -8.57 -14.35
N ARG A 142 3.60 -7.48 -14.33
CA ARG A 142 4.81 -7.33 -15.14
C ARG A 142 5.94 -8.25 -14.69
N THR A 143 6.09 -8.46 -13.39
CA THR A 143 7.10 -9.34 -12.80
C THR A 143 6.68 -10.81 -12.78
N GLY A 144 5.39 -11.10 -13.02
CA GLY A 144 4.84 -12.44 -12.91
C GLY A 144 4.60 -12.91 -11.47
N VAL A 145 4.81 -12.07 -10.47
CA VAL A 145 4.59 -12.42 -9.05
C VAL A 145 3.13 -12.77 -8.79
N HIS A 146 2.19 -12.18 -9.55
CA HIS A 146 0.76 -12.54 -9.47
C HIS A 146 0.48 -14.04 -9.69
N ASN A 147 1.37 -14.79 -10.34
CA ASN A 147 1.22 -16.24 -10.53
C ASN A 147 1.45 -17.05 -9.25
N TYR A 148 2.08 -16.46 -8.25
CA TYR A 148 2.33 -17.09 -6.95
C TYR A 148 1.21 -16.84 -5.94
N LEU A 149 0.32 -15.89 -6.24
CA LEU A 149 -0.65 -15.32 -5.31
C LEU A 149 -2.06 -15.47 -5.84
N GLN A 150 -3.02 -15.47 -4.94
CA GLN A 150 -4.44 -15.45 -5.28
C GLN A 150 -5.07 -14.17 -4.72
N PHE A 151 -5.99 -13.58 -5.48
CA PHE A 151 -6.65 -12.33 -5.12
C PHE A 151 -8.16 -12.46 -5.26
N ARG A 152 -8.86 -11.72 -4.41
CA ARG A 152 -10.31 -11.53 -4.51
C ARG A 152 -10.62 -10.05 -4.55
N ALA A 153 -11.61 -9.66 -5.34
CA ALA A 153 -12.09 -8.29 -5.36
C ALA A 153 -12.85 -7.95 -4.06
N ALA A 154 -12.65 -6.74 -3.56
CA ALA A 154 -13.45 -6.21 -2.48
C ALA A 154 -14.88 -5.91 -2.96
N GLU A 155 -15.88 -6.11 -2.09
CA GLU A 155 -17.28 -6.05 -2.48
C GLU A 155 -17.86 -4.63 -2.41
N GLY A 156 -17.25 -3.73 -1.64
CA GLY A 156 -17.76 -2.38 -1.53
C GLY A 156 -16.72 -1.32 -1.19
N SER A 157 -16.96 -0.12 -1.73
CA SER A 157 -16.30 1.11 -1.32
C SER A 157 -17.37 2.08 -0.84
N TYR A 158 -17.15 2.69 0.32
CA TYR A 158 -18.12 3.53 1.00
C TYR A 158 -17.48 4.82 1.49
N VAL A 159 -18.30 5.85 1.67
CA VAL A 159 -17.90 7.13 2.25
C VAL A 159 -18.96 7.57 3.26
N GLN A 160 -18.50 8.16 4.35
CA GLN A 160 -19.41 8.82 5.28
C GLN A 160 -19.73 10.22 4.79
N GLY A 161 -21.03 10.51 4.63
CA GLY A 161 -21.55 11.83 4.36
C GLY A 161 -22.08 12.53 5.61
N LYS A 162 -22.74 13.67 5.41
CA LYS A 162 -23.34 14.47 6.50
C LYS A 162 -24.26 13.63 7.40
N GLY A 163 -24.19 13.92 8.70
CA GLY A 163 -25.02 13.26 9.72
C GLY A 163 -24.60 11.82 10.00
N GLY A 164 -23.41 11.39 9.64
CA GLY A 164 -22.88 10.07 9.93
C GLY A 164 -23.40 8.95 9.02
N LYS A 165 -24.18 9.29 7.98
CA LYS A 165 -24.74 8.31 7.07
C LYS A 165 -23.67 7.75 6.12
N ILE A 166 -23.59 6.42 6.00
CA ILE A 166 -22.69 5.73 5.10
C ILE A 166 -23.35 5.61 3.72
N HIS A 167 -22.63 5.98 2.67
CA HIS A 167 -23.06 5.88 1.29
C HIS A 167 -22.12 4.99 0.50
N LYS A 168 -22.68 4.06 -0.26
CA LYS A 168 -21.90 3.27 -1.23
C LYS A 168 -21.40 4.19 -2.35
N VAL A 169 -20.13 4.09 -2.69
CA VAL A 169 -19.59 4.71 -3.90
C VAL A 169 -20.16 3.94 -5.10
N PRO A 170 -20.88 4.61 -6.02
CA PRO A 170 -21.47 3.93 -7.16
C PRO A 170 -20.45 3.24 -8.05
N SER A 171 -20.68 2.00 -8.40
CA SER A 171 -19.82 1.21 -9.30
C SER A 171 -20.24 1.29 -10.77
N ASN A 172 -21.44 1.80 -11.05
CA ASN A 172 -21.99 1.92 -12.39
C ASN A 172 -23.07 3.01 -12.46
N ASP A 173 -23.49 3.35 -13.68
CA ASP A 173 -24.46 4.42 -13.93
C ASP A 173 -25.81 4.18 -13.25
N LYS A 174 -26.25 2.93 -13.12
CA LYS A 174 -27.53 2.60 -12.46
C LYS A 174 -27.46 2.87 -10.95
N GLU A 175 -26.34 2.52 -10.32
CA GLU A 175 -26.10 2.83 -8.91
C GLU A 175 -25.95 4.35 -8.70
N ALA A 176 -25.25 5.05 -9.60
CA ALA A 176 -25.10 6.50 -9.55
C ALA A 176 -26.44 7.23 -9.60
N LEU A 177 -27.35 6.80 -10.49
CA LEU A 177 -28.71 7.35 -10.58
C LEU A 177 -29.53 7.12 -9.31
N ARG A 178 -29.37 5.96 -8.66
CA ARG A 178 -30.12 5.61 -7.43
C ARG A 178 -29.47 6.15 -6.16
N SER A 179 -28.20 6.52 -6.20
CA SER A 179 -27.46 7.00 -5.04
C SER A 179 -28.11 8.25 -4.44
N SER A 180 -28.16 8.33 -3.12
CA SER A 180 -28.61 9.52 -2.38
C SER A 180 -27.48 10.50 -2.05
N LEU A 181 -26.26 10.27 -2.57
CA LEU A 181 -25.09 11.13 -2.36
C LEU A 181 -25.30 12.55 -2.90
N MET A 182 -26.03 12.68 -4.00
CA MET A 182 -26.16 13.94 -4.75
C MET A 182 -27.60 14.14 -5.22
N GLY A 183 -28.05 15.40 -5.27
CA GLY A 183 -29.29 15.78 -5.92
C GLY A 183 -29.22 15.65 -7.45
N MET A 184 -30.37 15.70 -8.11
CA MET A 184 -30.49 15.44 -9.56
C MET A 184 -29.60 16.37 -10.40
N PHE A 185 -29.60 17.66 -10.15
CA PHE A 185 -28.78 18.64 -10.91
C PHE A 185 -27.29 18.43 -10.66
N GLU A 186 -26.93 18.08 -9.42
CA GLU A 186 -25.55 17.78 -9.08
C GLU A 186 -25.03 16.51 -9.78
N LYS A 187 -25.88 15.50 -9.91
CA LYS A 187 -25.57 14.29 -10.69
C LYS A 187 -25.26 14.59 -12.15
N LEU A 188 -25.96 15.55 -12.76
CA LEU A 188 -25.68 15.98 -14.14
C LEU A 188 -24.33 16.67 -14.25
N ARG A 189 -23.99 17.56 -13.30
CA ARG A 189 -22.69 18.25 -13.25
C ARG A 189 -21.56 17.24 -13.02
N ALA A 190 -21.71 16.38 -12.04
CA ALA A 190 -20.74 15.32 -11.75
C ALA A 190 -20.55 14.38 -12.96
N ARG A 191 -21.64 14.01 -13.66
CA ARG A 191 -21.55 13.21 -14.87
C ARG A 191 -20.71 13.90 -15.97
N SER A 192 -20.88 15.19 -16.16
CA SER A 192 -20.08 15.95 -17.14
C SER A 192 -18.60 15.94 -16.77
N PHE A 193 -18.28 16.10 -15.48
CA PHE A 193 -16.92 15.98 -14.98
C PHE A 193 -16.33 14.59 -15.22
N PHE A 194 -17.08 13.52 -14.89
CA PHE A 194 -16.60 12.14 -15.10
C PHE A 194 -16.39 11.80 -16.57
N ILE A 195 -17.27 12.29 -17.48
CA ILE A 195 -17.07 12.13 -18.92
C ILE A 195 -15.78 12.83 -19.38
N PHE A 196 -15.52 14.04 -18.88
CA PHE A 196 -14.26 14.75 -19.14
C PHE A 196 -13.05 13.92 -18.67
N VAL A 197 -13.08 13.42 -17.43
CA VAL A 197 -12.00 12.56 -16.88
C VAL A 197 -11.79 11.29 -17.71
N GLN A 198 -12.87 10.63 -18.14
CA GLN A 198 -12.78 9.41 -18.94
C GLN A 198 -12.16 9.66 -20.31
N ASN A 199 -12.46 10.81 -20.93
CA ASN A 199 -11.95 11.16 -22.26
C ASN A 199 -10.53 11.75 -22.20
N PHE A 200 -10.04 12.15 -21.03
CA PHE A 200 -8.73 12.76 -20.87
C PHE A 200 -7.59 11.83 -21.29
N VAL A 201 -6.70 12.30 -22.16
CA VAL A 201 -5.46 11.63 -22.59
C VAL A 201 -4.32 12.62 -22.40
N GLU A 202 -3.39 12.32 -21.48
CA GLU A 202 -2.31 13.25 -21.09
C GLU A 202 -1.48 13.77 -22.25
N THR A 203 -1.24 12.92 -23.25
CA THR A 203 -0.44 13.26 -24.46
C THR A 203 -1.24 13.90 -25.57
N ASP A 204 -2.56 14.06 -25.43
CA ASP A 204 -3.44 14.66 -26.44
C ASP A 204 -4.15 15.88 -25.89
N PRO A 205 -3.63 17.11 -26.15
CA PRO A 205 -4.22 18.36 -25.70
C PRO A 205 -5.66 18.61 -26.15
N SER A 206 -6.10 17.99 -27.25
CA SER A 206 -7.48 18.13 -27.74
C SER A 206 -8.52 17.55 -26.75
N THR A 207 -8.11 16.62 -25.89
CA THR A 207 -8.94 15.99 -24.86
C THR A 207 -8.99 16.79 -23.55
N HIS A 208 -8.21 17.86 -23.44
CA HIS A 208 -8.11 18.64 -22.20
C HIS A 208 -9.22 19.70 -22.05
N GLY A 209 -10.19 19.75 -22.97
CA GLY A 209 -11.32 20.70 -22.91
C GLY A 209 -10.90 22.17 -22.98
N GLY A 210 -9.73 22.48 -23.55
CA GLY A 210 -9.16 23.81 -23.60
C GLY A 210 -8.47 24.27 -22.30
N TYR A 211 -8.38 23.41 -21.29
CA TYR A 211 -7.76 23.74 -20.00
C TYR A 211 -6.27 23.40 -19.98
N ASN A 212 -5.46 24.25 -19.35
CA ASN A 212 -4.08 23.93 -19.02
C ASN A 212 -4.01 23.27 -17.63
N LEU A 213 -4.27 21.96 -17.58
CA LEU A 213 -4.38 21.19 -16.34
C LEU A 213 -3.06 21.12 -15.54
N GLN A 214 -1.91 21.39 -16.15
CA GLN A 214 -0.62 21.46 -15.47
C GLN A 214 -0.44 22.73 -14.62
N ARG A 215 -1.20 23.80 -14.94
CA ARG A 215 -1.11 25.09 -14.25
C ARG A 215 -2.39 25.44 -13.50
N MET A 216 -3.53 24.89 -13.93
CA MET A 216 -4.84 25.12 -13.31
C MET A 216 -4.90 24.39 -11.97
N PRO A 217 -5.24 25.07 -10.85
CA PRO A 217 -5.54 24.41 -9.60
C PRO A 217 -6.76 23.47 -9.71
N ALA A 218 -6.78 22.41 -8.93
CA ALA A 218 -7.90 21.47 -8.93
C ALA A 218 -9.23 22.11 -8.56
N ARG A 219 -9.23 23.11 -7.64
CA ARG A 219 -10.43 23.89 -7.29
C ARG A 219 -11.06 24.58 -8.47
N ASP A 220 -10.25 25.20 -9.34
CA ASP A 220 -10.73 25.92 -10.51
C ASP A 220 -11.36 24.94 -11.51
N LEU A 221 -10.81 23.74 -11.65
CA LEU A 221 -11.42 22.70 -12.49
C LEU A 221 -12.80 22.30 -11.97
N TYR A 222 -12.95 22.08 -10.66
CA TYR A 222 -14.24 21.76 -10.06
C TYR A 222 -15.27 22.89 -10.26
N GLU A 223 -14.84 24.16 -10.12
CA GLU A 223 -15.69 25.33 -10.38
C GLU A 223 -16.16 25.42 -11.84
N LYS A 224 -15.29 25.06 -12.81
CA LYS A 224 -15.69 24.98 -14.24
C LYS A 224 -16.82 24.00 -14.51
N PHE A 225 -16.89 22.93 -13.72
CA PHE A 225 -18.01 21.96 -13.78
C PHE A 225 -19.18 22.32 -12.84
N GLY A 226 -19.06 23.38 -12.03
CA GLY A 226 -20.07 23.85 -11.10
C GLY A 226 -20.38 22.87 -9.97
N LEU A 227 -19.38 22.11 -9.52
CA LEU A 227 -19.57 21.09 -8.50
C LEU A 227 -19.73 21.71 -7.10
N ALA A 228 -20.70 21.18 -6.33
CA ALA A 228 -20.93 21.59 -4.95
C ALA A 228 -19.82 21.06 -4.01
N ALA A 229 -19.62 21.74 -2.88
CA ALA A 229 -18.57 21.41 -1.92
C ALA A 229 -18.61 19.92 -1.45
N GLU A 230 -19.80 19.39 -1.19
CA GLU A 230 -19.96 17.99 -0.80
C GLU A 230 -19.55 17.00 -1.92
N THR A 231 -19.76 17.41 -3.18
CA THR A 231 -19.34 16.61 -4.35
C THR A 231 -17.82 16.68 -4.51
N VAL A 232 -17.22 17.84 -4.29
CA VAL A 232 -15.76 18.03 -4.30
C VAL A 232 -15.09 17.18 -3.21
N GLU A 233 -15.61 17.22 -1.96
CA GLU A 233 -15.16 16.38 -0.85
C GLU A 233 -15.25 14.89 -1.23
N PHE A 234 -16.40 14.46 -1.75
CA PHE A 234 -16.60 13.07 -2.18
C PHE A 234 -15.60 12.65 -3.28
N ILE A 235 -15.44 13.45 -4.33
CA ILE A 235 -14.51 13.13 -5.42
C ILE A 235 -13.07 13.13 -4.91
N GLY A 236 -12.69 14.11 -4.10
CA GLY A 236 -11.34 14.25 -3.55
C GLY A 236 -10.93 13.07 -2.68
N HIS A 237 -11.75 12.74 -1.67
CA HIS A 237 -11.39 11.71 -0.69
C HIS A 237 -11.75 10.28 -1.12
N ALA A 238 -12.94 10.06 -1.70
CA ALA A 238 -13.41 8.71 -2.01
C ALA A 238 -12.95 8.19 -3.38
N LEU A 239 -12.68 9.05 -4.36
CA LEU A 239 -12.28 8.64 -5.72
C LEU A 239 -10.82 8.97 -6.02
N ALA A 240 -10.40 10.22 -5.77
CA ALA A 240 -9.01 10.63 -6.00
C ALA A 240 -8.07 10.25 -4.85
N LEU A 241 -8.62 9.73 -3.73
CA LEU A 241 -7.90 9.23 -2.56
C LEU A 241 -6.92 10.26 -1.98
N LYS A 242 -7.33 11.52 -1.98
CA LYS A 242 -6.59 12.62 -1.36
C LYS A 242 -6.76 12.56 0.15
N THR A 243 -5.69 12.79 0.88
CA THR A 243 -5.64 12.66 2.35
C THR A 243 -5.85 13.98 3.10
N ASN A 244 -5.92 15.10 2.37
CA ASN A 244 -6.16 16.45 2.90
C ASN A 244 -6.56 17.40 1.76
N GLU A 245 -6.98 18.62 2.11
CA GLU A 245 -7.49 19.61 1.16
C GLU A 245 -6.42 20.36 0.34
N ARG A 246 -5.12 20.14 0.58
CA ARG A 246 -4.04 20.86 -0.14
C ARG A 246 -4.07 20.60 -1.63
N TYR A 247 -4.55 19.43 -2.05
CA TYR A 247 -4.67 19.07 -3.46
C TYR A 247 -5.54 20.03 -4.27
N LEU A 248 -6.44 20.78 -3.62
CA LEU A 248 -7.27 21.79 -4.28
C LEU A 248 -6.45 22.91 -4.90
N ASP A 249 -5.29 23.21 -4.34
CA ASP A 249 -4.35 24.23 -4.83
C ASP A 249 -3.23 23.65 -5.72
N GLU A 250 -3.20 22.32 -5.86
CA GLU A 250 -2.25 21.61 -6.73
C GLU A 250 -2.78 21.51 -8.18
N PRO A 251 -1.89 21.18 -9.16
CA PRO A 251 -2.27 21.02 -10.56
C PRO A 251 -3.43 20.02 -10.76
N ALA A 252 -4.45 20.44 -11.49
CA ALA A 252 -5.66 19.65 -11.74
C ALA A 252 -5.36 18.33 -12.49
N VAL A 253 -4.25 18.22 -13.21
CA VAL A 253 -3.85 17.00 -13.92
C VAL A 253 -3.71 15.81 -12.97
N ASP A 254 -3.20 16.02 -11.75
CA ASP A 254 -3.00 14.95 -10.77
C ASP A 254 -4.34 14.47 -10.17
N LEU A 255 -5.29 15.39 -10.01
CA LEU A 255 -6.67 15.02 -9.67
C LEU A 255 -7.32 14.17 -10.78
N VAL A 256 -7.24 14.64 -12.03
CA VAL A 256 -7.83 13.93 -13.19
C VAL A 256 -7.24 12.53 -13.33
N LYS A 257 -5.92 12.38 -13.20
CA LYS A 257 -5.24 11.07 -13.22
C LYS A 257 -5.70 10.16 -12.10
N ALA A 258 -5.86 10.69 -10.88
CA ALA A 258 -6.29 9.91 -9.72
C ALA A 258 -7.73 9.40 -9.87
N VAL A 259 -8.68 10.28 -10.27
CA VAL A 259 -10.07 9.89 -10.53
C VAL A 259 -10.15 8.88 -11.68
N ARG A 260 -9.35 9.08 -12.74
CA ARG A 260 -9.27 8.12 -13.85
C ARG A 260 -8.76 6.76 -13.41
N LEU A 261 -7.72 6.71 -12.58
CA LEU A 261 -7.19 5.47 -12.01
C LEU A 261 -8.27 4.71 -11.23
N TYR A 262 -9.09 5.42 -10.45
CA TYR A 262 -10.22 4.82 -9.75
C TYR A 262 -11.23 4.21 -10.73
N SER A 263 -11.63 4.98 -11.76
CA SER A 263 -12.58 4.54 -12.78
C SER A 263 -12.06 3.33 -13.58
N ASP A 264 -10.79 3.37 -14.02
CA ASP A 264 -10.15 2.26 -14.75
C ASP A 264 -10.04 1.01 -13.87
N SER A 265 -9.81 1.17 -12.56
CA SER A 265 -9.74 0.07 -11.60
C SER A 265 -11.11 -0.56 -11.37
N MET A 266 -12.16 0.26 -11.30
CA MET A 266 -13.55 -0.19 -11.18
C MET A 266 -13.97 -1.02 -12.40
N ALA A 267 -13.62 -0.55 -13.61
CA ALA A 267 -13.98 -1.20 -14.85
C ALA A 267 -13.23 -2.53 -15.10
N ARG A 268 -12.13 -2.76 -14.39
CA ARG A 268 -11.24 -3.90 -14.68
C ARG A 268 -11.83 -5.27 -14.33
N PHE A 269 -12.55 -5.35 -13.23
CA PHE A 269 -13.03 -6.63 -12.67
C PHE A 269 -14.55 -6.77 -12.65
N ASP A 270 -15.29 -5.74 -13.06
CA ASP A 270 -16.76 -5.69 -13.01
C ASP A 270 -17.34 -6.09 -11.65
N THR A 271 -16.67 -5.62 -10.59
CA THR A 271 -17.04 -5.83 -9.19
C THR A 271 -17.58 -4.55 -8.58
N GLY A 272 -18.18 -4.62 -7.42
CA GLY A 272 -18.76 -3.43 -6.76
C GLY A 272 -17.73 -2.42 -6.20
N SER A 273 -16.43 -2.59 -6.48
CA SER A 273 -15.33 -1.83 -5.90
C SER A 273 -14.10 -1.83 -6.82
N PRO A 274 -13.24 -0.79 -6.78
CA PRO A 274 -12.00 -0.72 -7.56
C PRO A 274 -10.87 -1.55 -6.94
N TYR A 275 -11.11 -2.22 -5.83
CA TYR A 275 -10.10 -2.81 -4.98
C TYR A 275 -10.03 -4.32 -5.08
N ILE A 276 -8.83 -4.86 -4.90
CA ILE A 276 -8.55 -6.28 -4.68
C ILE A 276 -7.72 -6.46 -3.41
N TYR A 277 -7.82 -7.65 -2.84
CA TYR A 277 -7.05 -8.05 -1.66
C TYR A 277 -6.53 -9.48 -1.84
N PRO A 278 -5.30 -9.82 -1.36
CA PRO A 278 -4.81 -11.19 -1.48
C PRO A 278 -5.58 -12.12 -0.54
N LEU A 279 -5.72 -13.37 -0.95
CA LEU A 279 -6.13 -14.42 -0.04
C LEU A 279 -4.98 -14.71 0.94
N TYR A 280 -5.32 -15.02 2.19
CA TYR A 280 -4.38 -15.29 3.27
C TYR A 280 -3.57 -14.09 3.78
N GLY A 281 -4.00 -12.85 3.43
CA GLY A 281 -3.40 -11.62 3.94
C GLY A 281 -2.26 -11.06 3.11
N LEU A 282 -1.79 -9.89 3.50
CA LEU A 282 -0.77 -9.12 2.77
C LEU A 282 0.64 -9.69 2.91
N GLY A 283 0.91 -10.52 3.93
CA GLY A 283 2.21 -11.16 4.14
C GLY A 283 2.67 -12.05 2.97
N GLU A 284 1.75 -12.45 2.10
CA GLU A 284 2.04 -13.17 0.85
C GLU A 284 2.80 -12.30 -0.17
N LEU A 285 2.59 -10.97 -0.16
CA LEU A 285 3.24 -10.07 -1.12
C LEU A 285 4.76 -9.97 -0.94
N PRO A 286 5.30 -9.65 0.26
CA PRO A 286 6.75 -9.66 0.46
C PRO A 286 7.37 -11.01 0.15
N GLN A 287 6.74 -12.12 0.51
CA GLN A 287 7.22 -13.47 0.21
C GLN A 287 7.26 -13.73 -1.30
N GLY A 288 6.24 -13.29 -2.05
CA GLY A 288 6.20 -13.41 -3.51
C GLY A 288 7.35 -12.66 -4.20
N PHE A 289 7.65 -11.44 -3.75
CA PHE A 289 8.76 -10.65 -4.28
C PHE A 289 10.13 -11.17 -3.80
N ALA A 290 10.24 -11.65 -2.57
CA ALA A 290 11.43 -12.33 -2.08
C ALA A 290 11.74 -13.57 -2.92
N ARG A 291 10.73 -14.38 -3.23
CA ARG A 291 10.87 -15.51 -4.14
C ARG A 291 11.35 -15.08 -5.54
N LEU A 292 10.78 -13.99 -6.09
CA LEU A 292 11.21 -13.45 -7.38
C LEU A 292 12.71 -13.10 -7.34
N SER A 293 13.16 -12.37 -6.32
CA SER A 293 14.56 -12.02 -6.14
C SER A 293 15.46 -13.27 -6.03
N ALA A 294 15.06 -14.25 -5.20
CA ALA A 294 15.80 -15.50 -4.99
C ALA A 294 15.95 -16.32 -6.29
N VAL A 295 14.91 -16.42 -7.11
CA VAL A 295 14.96 -17.10 -8.42
C VAL A 295 15.96 -16.43 -9.36
N HIS A 296 16.22 -15.12 -9.20
CA HIS A 296 17.21 -14.36 -9.97
C HIS A 296 18.56 -14.21 -9.25
N GLY A 297 18.83 -15.06 -8.26
CA GLY A 297 20.14 -15.15 -7.60
C GLY A 297 20.30 -14.25 -6.36
N GLY A 298 19.20 -13.65 -5.86
CA GLY A 298 19.20 -12.92 -4.58
C GLY A 298 19.44 -13.86 -3.41
N THR A 299 20.31 -13.47 -2.49
CA THR A 299 20.66 -14.21 -1.29
C THR A 299 19.89 -13.62 -0.10
N TYR A 300 19.32 -14.48 0.76
CA TYR A 300 18.52 -14.07 1.92
C TYR A 300 19.15 -14.59 3.22
N MET A 301 19.27 -13.70 4.22
CA MET A 301 19.74 -14.02 5.57
C MET A 301 18.74 -13.44 6.58
N LEU A 302 18.02 -14.31 7.27
CA LEU A 302 17.09 -13.92 8.34
C LEU A 302 17.72 -14.12 9.72
N ALA A 303 17.05 -13.63 10.76
CA ALA A 303 17.49 -13.74 12.17
C ALA A 303 18.86 -13.08 12.44
N LYS A 304 19.21 -12.02 11.71
CA LYS A 304 20.44 -11.25 11.90
C LYS A 304 20.17 -9.99 12.75
N SER A 305 20.00 -10.19 14.05
CA SER A 305 19.56 -9.14 14.98
C SER A 305 20.53 -7.98 15.16
N ASP A 306 21.82 -8.22 14.86
CA ASP A 306 22.94 -7.27 15.02
C ASP A 306 23.36 -6.57 13.72
N VAL A 307 22.55 -6.68 12.65
CA VAL A 307 22.92 -6.09 11.36
C VAL A 307 22.96 -4.57 11.44
N GLU A 308 24.06 -4.00 10.95
CA GLU A 308 24.35 -2.57 10.91
C GLU A 308 24.84 -2.14 9.53
N VAL A 309 24.52 -0.91 9.11
CA VAL A 309 25.04 -0.32 7.87
C VAL A 309 26.48 0.12 8.07
N VAL A 310 27.35 -0.23 7.14
CA VAL A 310 28.75 0.20 7.11
C VAL A 310 28.89 1.39 6.18
N TYR A 311 29.56 2.44 6.66
CA TYR A 311 29.86 3.64 5.90
C TYR A 311 31.35 3.73 5.66
N ASP A 312 31.73 4.17 4.47
CA ASP A 312 33.11 4.48 4.11
C ASP A 312 33.58 5.74 4.88
N GLU A 313 34.70 5.66 5.56
CA GLU A 313 35.19 6.72 6.46
C GLU A 313 35.59 8.00 5.71
N GLU A 314 36.06 7.89 4.46
CA GLU A 314 36.51 9.03 3.67
C GLU A 314 35.36 9.77 2.99
N THR A 315 34.41 9.02 2.46
CA THR A 315 33.30 9.58 1.64
C THR A 315 31.98 9.71 2.39
N GLY A 316 31.83 9.03 3.54
CA GLY A 316 30.58 8.94 4.29
C GLY A 316 29.47 8.15 3.57
N ARG A 317 29.80 7.43 2.49
CA ARG A 317 28.83 6.64 1.72
C ARG A 317 28.57 5.28 2.35
N ALA A 318 27.33 4.83 2.31
CA ALA A 318 26.98 3.46 2.64
C ALA A 318 27.67 2.52 1.64
N CYS A 319 28.52 1.65 2.15
CA CYS A 319 29.37 0.75 1.37
C CYS A 319 29.17 -0.73 1.70
N GLY A 320 28.26 -1.05 2.64
CA GLY A 320 28.00 -2.42 3.04
C GLY A 320 27.11 -2.57 4.25
N ALA A 321 27.04 -3.79 4.76
CA ALA A 321 26.42 -4.12 6.04
C ALA A 321 27.27 -5.14 6.81
N LYS A 322 27.25 -5.04 8.13
CA LYS A 322 27.97 -5.92 9.05
C LYS A 322 26.98 -6.67 9.94
N SER A 323 27.20 -7.98 10.14
CA SER A 323 26.48 -8.81 11.09
C SER A 323 27.37 -9.97 11.55
N GLU A 324 27.26 -10.37 12.81
CA GLU A 324 28.00 -11.50 13.41
C GLU A 324 29.54 -11.42 13.17
N GLY A 325 30.07 -10.19 13.08
CA GLY A 325 31.49 -9.96 12.86
C GLY A 325 31.96 -10.00 11.39
N GLU A 326 31.10 -10.42 10.47
CA GLU A 326 31.36 -10.44 9.02
C GLU A 326 30.83 -9.17 8.36
N THR A 327 31.41 -8.75 7.23
CA THR A 327 31.02 -7.54 6.49
C THR A 327 30.82 -7.84 5.03
N ALA A 328 29.59 -7.65 4.54
CA ALA A 328 29.28 -7.66 3.11
C ALA A 328 29.46 -6.26 2.54
N LYS A 329 30.07 -6.16 1.34
CA LYS A 329 30.23 -4.90 0.62
C LYS A 329 29.15 -4.73 -0.44
N ALA A 330 28.72 -3.48 -0.67
CA ALA A 330 27.77 -3.15 -1.72
C ALA A 330 27.98 -1.74 -2.25
N LYS A 331 27.44 -1.47 -3.45
CA LYS A 331 27.47 -0.13 -4.06
C LYS A 331 26.53 0.84 -3.37
N PHE A 332 25.44 0.32 -2.79
CA PHE A 332 24.44 1.06 -2.02
C PHE A 332 23.64 0.12 -1.11
N VAL A 333 22.99 0.70 -0.11
CA VAL A 333 22.15 -0.01 0.86
C VAL A 333 20.73 0.56 0.83
N VAL A 334 19.73 -0.32 0.85
CA VAL A 334 18.30 0.04 0.92
C VAL A 334 17.71 -0.57 2.19
N GLY A 335 16.77 0.10 2.85
CA GLY A 335 16.05 -0.48 3.97
C GLY A 335 15.06 0.47 4.62
N ASP A 336 14.38 -0.01 5.65
CA ASP A 336 13.48 0.84 6.43
C ASP A 336 14.25 1.75 7.42
N ALA A 337 13.55 2.75 7.93
CA ALA A 337 14.12 3.77 8.82
C ALA A 337 14.84 3.21 10.06
N SER A 338 14.46 2.03 10.53
CA SER A 338 15.00 1.42 11.76
C SER A 338 16.46 0.94 11.62
N TYR A 339 16.93 0.76 10.39
CA TYR A 339 18.32 0.38 10.10
C TYR A 339 19.27 1.57 9.92
N PHE A 340 18.74 2.81 9.89
CA PHE A 340 19.50 4.01 9.56
C PHE A 340 19.38 5.08 10.66
N PRO A 341 19.89 4.84 11.87
CA PRO A 341 19.84 5.81 12.95
C PRO A 341 20.50 7.14 12.55
N GLY A 342 19.86 8.25 12.84
CA GLY A 342 20.36 9.59 12.52
C GLY A 342 20.17 10.06 11.07
N LYS A 343 19.66 9.20 10.15
CA LYS A 343 19.38 9.57 8.75
C LYS A 343 17.90 9.76 8.44
N THR A 344 17.05 9.63 9.44
CA THR A 344 15.60 9.78 9.31
C THR A 344 15.07 10.76 10.36
N GLN A 345 13.89 11.31 10.08
CA GLN A 345 13.13 12.12 11.03
C GLN A 345 11.72 11.56 11.19
N LYS A 346 11.21 11.67 12.40
CA LYS A 346 9.81 11.38 12.68
C LYS A 346 8.94 12.50 12.11
N VAL A 347 8.07 12.16 11.17
CA VAL A 347 7.17 13.10 10.48
C VAL A 347 5.74 13.02 10.99
N GLY A 348 5.41 12.02 11.79
CA GLY A 348 4.10 11.85 12.40
C GLY A 348 3.95 10.52 13.09
N GLN A 349 2.71 10.20 13.43
CA GLN A 349 2.30 8.89 13.96
C GLN A 349 1.01 8.46 13.31
N VAL A 350 0.83 7.15 13.23
CA VAL A 350 -0.43 6.52 12.80
C VAL A 350 -0.91 5.62 13.92
N VAL A 351 -2.19 5.77 14.26
CA VAL A 351 -2.89 4.85 15.15
C VAL A 351 -3.79 3.91 14.34
N ARG A 352 -3.76 2.63 14.69
CA ARG A 352 -4.63 1.58 14.13
C ARG A 352 -5.31 0.82 15.24
N ALA A 353 -6.61 0.55 15.06
CA ALA A 353 -7.34 -0.46 15.82
C ALA A 353 -7.50 -1.70 14.96
N LEU A 354 -7.17 -2.86 15.49
CA LEU A 354 -7.38 -4.17 14.88
C LEU A 354 -8.51 -4.84 15.65
N CYS A 355 -9.62 -5.12 14.96
CA CYS A 355 -10.89 -5.52 15.58
C CYS A 355 -11.32 -6.89 15.05
N LEU A 356 -11.61 -7.84 15.96
CA LEU A 356 -12.28 -9.09 15.63
C LEU A 356 -13.79 -8.93 15.86
N LEU A 357 -14.58 -9.36 14.89
CA LEU A 357 -16.04 -9.24 14.92
C LEU A 357 -16.70 -10.60 14.64
N SER A 358 -17.92 -10.78 15.16
CA SER A 358 -18.78 -11.95 14.88
C SER A 358 -19.90 -11.65 13.88
N HIS A 359 -19.86 -10.51 13.24
CA HIS A 359 -20.85 -10.02 12.28
C HIS A 359 -20.18 -9.13 11.22
N PRO A 360 -20.80 -8.93 10.03
CA PRO A 360 -20.33 -7.96 9.06
C PRO A 360 -20.45 -6.53 9.60
N ILE A 361 -19.70 -5.60 9.04
CA ILE A 361 -19.83 -4.18 9.40
C ILE A 361 -21.27 -3.72 9.08
N PRO A 362 -21.96 -3.02 10.01
CA PRO A 362 -23.32 -2.57 9.78
C PRO A 362 -23.45 -1.59 8.60
N ASN A 363 -24.60 -1.60 7.91
CA ASN A 363 -24.98 -0.68 6.82
C ASN A 363 -24.10 -0.77 5.54
N VAL A 364 -23.42 -1.88 5.32
CA VAL A 364 -22.62 -2.14 4.11
C VAL A 364 -23.19 -3.30 3.26
N ASN A 365 -24.48 -3.58 3.36
CA ASN A 365 -25.19 -4.66 2.64
C ASN A 365 -24.56 -6.05 2.88
N ASP A 366 -24.18 -6.33 4.12
CA ASP A 366 -23.53 -7.58 4.56
C ASP A 366 -22.28 -7.97 3.73
N ALA A 367 -21.60 -6.98 3.16
CA ALA A 367 -20.45 -7.21 2.33
C ALA A 367 -19.29 -7.86 3.13
N GLU A 368 -18.68 -8.87 2.53
CA GLU A 368 -17.57 -9.65 3.10
C GLU A 368 -16.25 -8.87 3.12
N SER A 369 -16.14 -7.82 2.31
CA SER A 369 -14.98 -6.94 2.30
C SER A 369 -15.33 -5.53 1.85
N VAL A 370 -14.88 -4.54 2.61
CA VAL A 370 -15.27 -3.14 2.39
C VAL A 370 -14.12 -2.18 2.76
N GLN A 371 -14.11 -1.05 2.05
CA GLN A 371 -13.41 0.15 2.50
C GLN A 371 -14.45 1.23 2.83
N ILE A 372 -14.30 1.90 3.97
CA ILE A 372 -15.10 3.07 4.31
C ILE A 372 -14.13 4.22 4.60
N ILE A 373 -14.34 5.37 3.97
CA ILE A 373 -13.62 6.60 4.25
C ILE A 373 -14.53 7.54 5.01
N ILE A 374 -14.04 8.06 6.12
CA ILE A 374 -14.67 9.11 6.92
C ILE A 374 -13.86 10.37 6.67
N PRO A 375 -14.33 11.29 5.80
CA PRO A 375 -13.62 12.54 5.55
C PRO A 375 -13.40 13.33 6.84
N ALA A 376 -12.28 14.00 6.94
CA ALA A 376 -11.85 14.77 8.10
C ALA A 376 -12.93 15.76 8.58
N ALA A 377 -13.58 16.45 7.65
CA ALA A 377 -14.65 17.41 7.92
C ALA A 377 -15.88 16.76 8.59
N GLN A 378 -16.15 15.47 8.32
CA GLN A 378 -17.30 14.74 8.88
C GLN A 378 -17.09 14.33 10.35
N CYS A 379 -15.85 14.32 10.84
CA CYS A 379 -15.51 13.95 12.21
C CYS A 379 -14.74 15.06 12.97
N GLY A 380 -14.67 16.29 12.42
CA GLY A 380 -14.04 17.44 13.06
C GLY A 380 -12.53 17.31 13.22
N ARG A 381 -11.87 16.66 12.27
CA ARG A 381 -10.44 16.37 12.25
C ARG A 381 -9.73 17.06 11.08
N ARG A 382 -8.41 16.96 11.03
CA ARG A 382 -7.57 17.40 9.89
C ARG A 382 -7.25 16.28 8.92
N HIS A 383 -7.32 15.03 9.40
CA HIS A 383 -7.05 13.82 8.62
C HIS A 383 -8.24 12.89 8.64
N ASP A 384 -8.44 12.18 7.54
CA ASP A 384 -9.49 11.20 7.39
C ASP A 384 -9.31 10.02 8.35
N VAL A 385 -10.43 9.38 8.68
CA VAL A 385 -10.42 8.08 9.35
C VAL A 385 -10.81 7.01 8.33
N TYR A 386 -10.03 5.95 8.27
CA TYR A 386 -10.19 4.86 7.33
C TYR A 386 -10.66 3.61 8.05
N VAL A 387 -11.64 2.91 7.48
CA VAL A 387 -12.09 1.60 7.94
C VAL A 387 -11.92 0.60 6.81
N LEU A 388 -11.26 -0.50 7.10
CA LEU A 388 -11.10 -1.63 6.19
C LEU A 388 -11.74 -2.85 6.86
N GLY A 389 -12.66 -3.52 6.17
CA GLY A 389 -13.27 -4.77 6.61
C GLY A 389 -12.92 -5.91 5.67
N THR A 390 -12.63 -7.09 6.24
CA THR A 390 -12.42 -8.35 5.51
C THR A 390 -13.00 -9.51 6.33
N SER A 391 -13.10 -10.68 5.72
CA SER A 391 -13.73 -11.85 6.35
C SER A 391 -13.04 -13.15 5.94
N SER A 392 -13.65 -14.26 6.30
CA SER A 392 -13.27 -15.59 5.83
C SER A 392 -13.29 -15.75 4.31
N ALA A 393 -13.98 -14.89 3.58
CA ALA A 393 -13.97 -14.86 2.11
C ALA A 393 -12.58 -14.54 1.53
N HIS A 394 -11.70 -13.88 2.32
CA HIS A 394 -10.30 -13.62 1.99
C HIS A 394 -9.34 -14.54 2.76
N ASN A 395 -9.83 -15.54 3.46
CA ASN A 395 -9.05 -16.43 4.31
C ASN A 395 -8.21 -15.69 5.38
N VAL A 396 -8.72 -14.55 5.88
CA VAL A 396 -8.06 -13.76 6.93
C VAL A 396 -8.61 -14.04 8.31
N CYS A 397 -9.76 -14.69 8.42
CA CYS A 397 -10.35 -15.14 9.70
C CYS A 397 -11.20 -16.40 9.50
N ALA A 398 -11.57 -17.04 10.59
CA ALA A 398 -12.41 -18.23 10.61
C ALA A 398 -13.80 -17.94 10.03
N LYS A 399 -14.45 -18.98 9.50
CA LYS A 399 -15.81 -18.85 8.92
C LYS A 399 -16.81 -18.26 9.94
N GLY A 400 -17.58 -17.25 9.51
CA GLY A 400 -18.51 -16.53 10.36
C GLY A 400 -17.85 -15.50 11.28
N ARG A 401 -16.57 -15.22 11.06
CA ARG A 401 -15.82 -14.16 11.72
C ARG A 401 -15.40 -13.11 10.71
N TYR A 402 -15.21 -11.90 11.20
CA TYR A 402 -14.82 -10.74 10.42
C TYR A 402 -13.65 -10.04 11.10
N PHE A 403 -12.82 -9.42 10.31
CA PHE A 403 -11.76 -8.55 10.76
C PHE A 403 -12.01 -7.13 10.25
N ALA A 404 -11.83 -6.15 11.12
CA ALA A 404 -11.84 -4.75 10.72
C ALA A 404 -10.61 -4.03 11.25
N SER A 405 -10.07 -3.11 10.45
CA SER A 405 -9.06 -2.18 10.89
C SER A 405 -9.60 -0.77 10.78
N VAL A 406 -9.40 0.04 11.84
CA VAL A 406 -9.67 1.48 11.82
C VAL A 406 -8.35 2.21 11.97
N SER A 407 -8.06 3.18 11.12
CA SER A 407 -6.78 3.89 11.11
C SER A 407 -6.92 5.38 10.84
N THR A 408 -6.04 6.17 11.44
CA THR A 408 -5.91 7.62 11.17
C THR A 408 -4.51 8.11 11.53
N THR A 409 -4.15 9.28 11.00
CA THR A 409 -2.97 10.02 11.45
C THR A 409 -3.24 10.64 12.81
N VAL A 410 -2.31 10.49 13.75
CA VAL A 410 -2.43 11.02 15.12
C VAL A 410 -2.31 12.54 15.12
N GLU A 411 -3.25 13.21 15.79
CA GLU A 411 -3.33 14.66 15.90
C GLU A 411 -3.27 15.17 17.35
N THR A 412 -3.52 14.30 18.32
CA THR A 412 -3.66 14.63 19.74
C THR A 412 -2.81 13.71 20.62
N ASN A 413 -2.81 13.96 21.92
CA ASN A 413 -2.15 13.10 22.91
C ASN A 413 -2.98 11.87 23.30
N ASP A 414 -4.18 11.68 22.73
CA ASP A 414 -5.03 10.50 22.95
C ASP A 414 -5.33 9.81 21.62
N PRO A 415 -4.36 9.06 21.09
CA PRO A 415 -4.49 8.41 19.77
C PRO A 415 -5.68 7.44 19.69
N HIS A 416 -6.01 6.75 20.79
CA HIS A 416 -7.08 5.75 20.78
C HIS A 416 -8.45 6.40 20.57
N ARG A 417 -8.67 7.54 21.20
CA ARG A 417 -9.93 8.31 21.04
C ARG A 417 -10.12 8.83 19.62
N GLU A 418 -9.03 9.04 18.91
CA GLU A 418 -9.07 9.52 17.53
C GLU A 418 -9.72 8.53 16.55
N LEU A 419 -9.81 7.25 16.91
CA LEU A 419 -10.45 6.20 16.12
C LEU A 419 -11.97 6.05 16.40
N GLU A 420 -12.51 6.80 17.35
CA GLU A 420 -13.88 6.61 17.84
C GLU A 420 -14.93 6.71 16.73
N ALA A 421 -14.75 7.61 15.77
CA ALA A 421 -15.67 7.76 14.64
C ALA A 421 -15.77 6.47 13.78
N GLY A 422 -14.64 5.82 13.53
CA GLY A 422 -14.60 4.54 12.80
C GLY A 422 -15.05 3.36 13.66
N LEU A 423 -14.63 3.30 14.93
CA LEU A 423 -15.00 2.21 15.84
C LEU A 423 -16.53 2.13 16.07
N ARG A 424 -17.20 3.27 16.16
CA ARG A 424 -18.68 3.31 16.28
C ARG A 424 -19.41 2.68 15.10
N MET A 425 -18.81 2.67 13.92
CA MET A 425 -19.42 2.05 12.73
C MET A 425 -19.37 0.53 12.74
N LEU A 426 -18.45 -0.05 13.52
CA LEU A 426 -18.23 -1.50 13.52
C LEU A 426 -19.35 -2.27 14.27
N GLY A 427 -20.13 -1.60 15.12
CA GLY A 427 -21.06 -2.29 16.03
C GLY A 427 -20.32 -2.97 17.19
N PRO A 428 -20.83 -4.09 17.74
CA PRO A 428 -20.17 -4.84 18.82
C PRO A 428 -18.83 -5.41 18.39
N ILE A 429 -17.77 -5.17 19.16
CA ILE A 429 -16.41 -5.65 18.88
C ILE A 429 -16.10 -6.78 19.87
N ASP A 430 -15.74 -7.96 19.36
CA ASP A 430 -15.41 -9.13 20.18
C ASP A 430 -14.03 -9.01 20.84
N GLU A 431 -13.05 -8.41 20.12
CA GLU A 431 -11.69 -8.16 20.58
C GLU A 431 -11.12 -6.95 19.86
N LEU A 432 -10.37 -6.13 20.58
CA LEU A 432 -9.80 -4.85 20.11
C LEU A 432 -8.35 -4.74 20.53
N PHE A 433 -7.48 -4.49 19.56
CA PHE A 433 -6.07 -4.21 19.78
C PHE A 433 -5.70 -2.86 19.18
N TYR A 434 -4.88 -2.08 19.88
CA TYR A 434 -4.37 -0.82 19.38
C TYR A 434 -2.90 -0.93 19.01
N ASN A 435 -2.54 -0.34 17.88
CA ASN A 435 -1.18 -0.22 17.41
C ASN A 435 -0.90 1.25 17.04
N VAL A 436 0.07 1.86 17.69
CA VAL A 436 0.54 3.22 17.40
C VAL A 436 1.95 3.10 16.86
N THR A 437 2.17 3.57 15.63
CA THR A 437 3.46 3.49 14.94
C THR A 437 3.96 4.87 14.56
N ASP A 438 5.24 5.11 14.73
CA ASP A 438 5.90 6.31 14.25
C ASP A 438 6.08 6.23 12.73
N VAL A 439 5.81 7.33 12.05
CA VAL A 439 6.10 7.46 10.62
C VAL A 439 7.40 8.24 10.48
N HIS A 440 8.39 7.58 9.93
CA HIS A 440 9.70 8.16 9.64
C HIS A 440 9.84 8.43 8.15
N ALA A 441 10.52 9.52 7.82
CA ALA A 441 10.93 9.84 6.46
C ALA A 441 12.44 10.08 6.42
N PRO A 442 13.11 9.77 5.30
CA PRO A 442 14.53 10.04 5.13
C PRO A 442 14.82 11.54 5.14
N LEU A 443 16.00 11.92 5.65
CA LEU A 443 16.48 13.31 5.60
C LEU A 443 17.02 13.69 4.22
N ALA A 444 17.42 12.70 3.41
CA ALA A 444 17.95 12.87 2.06
C ALA A 444 17.45 11.73 1.14
N ASP A 445 17.56 11.91 -0.16
CA ASP A 445 17.11 10.95 -1.18
C ASP A 445 18.03 9.74 -1.41
N GLY A 446 19.15 9.64 -0.69
CA GLY A 446 20.12 8.55 -0.76
C GLY A 446 21.09 8.63 -1.94
N THR A 447 20.91 9.52 -2.92
CA THR A 447 21.78 9.58 -4.11
C THR A 447 23.20 10.00 -3.78
N ALA A 448 23.38 10.91 -2.82
CA ALA A 448 24.68 11.39 -2.39
C ALA A 448 25.44 10.37 -1.56
N ASP A 449 24.78 9.71 -0.62
CA ASP A 449 25.42 8.86 0.40
C ASP A 449 25.17 7.35 0.21
N GLY A 450 24.45 6.94 -0.81
CA GLY A 450 24.19 5.53 -1.12
C GLY A 450 23.29 4.80 -0.12
N ALA A 451 22.59 5.54 0.78
CA ALA A 451 21.64 5.01 1.75
C ALA A 451 20.21 5.35 1.33
N PHE A 452 19.50 4.41 0.74
CA PHE A 452 18.11 4.59 0.29
C PHE A 452 17.15 4.06 1.35
N ILE A 453 16.34 4.94 1.91
CA ILE A 453 15.55 4.65 3.10
C ILE A 453 14.07 4.78 2.76
N SER A 454 13.30 3.70 2.98
CA SER A 454 11.87 3.72 2.77
C SER A 454 11.14 4.50 3.89
N THR A 455 10.03 5.17 3.55
CA THR A 455 9.19 5.86 4.54
C THR A 455 8.33 4.88 5.33
N GLY A 456 7.81 5.27 6.49
CA GLY A 456 6.83 4.47 7.22
C GLY A 456 5.47 4.37 6.50
N TYR A 457 4.61 3.44 6.94
CA TYR A 457 3.25 3.29 6.38
C TYR A 457 2.30 4.37 6.92
N ASP A 458 1.61 5.05 6.01
CA ASP A 458 0.55 5.99 6.35
C ASP A 458 -0.74 5.31 6.84
N ALA A 459 -1.73 6.12 7.23
CA ALA A 459 -3.01 5.65 7.74
C ALA A 459 -3.97 5.14 6.65
N THR A 460 -3.69 5.39 5.36
CA THR A 460 -4.61 5.02 4.27
C THR A 460 -4.80 3.52 4.14
N THR A 461 -5.96 3.10 3.67
CA THR A 461 -6.30 1.69 3.44
C THR A 461 -6.06 1.26 1.98
N HIS A 462 -5.15 1.91 1.27
CA HIS A 462 -4.75 1.57 -0.10
C HIS A 462 -3.24 1.73 -0.32
N PHE A 463 -2.69 1.07 -1.34
CA PHE A 463 -1.25 1.05 -1.62
C PHE A 463 -0.73 2.18 -2.50
N GLU A 464 -1.58 3.09 -3.00
CA GLU A 464 -1.17 4.08 -4.01
C GLU A 464 -0.08 5.04 -3.51
N THR A 465 -0.08 5.37 -2.20
CA THR A 465 0.98 6.16 -1.56
C THR A 465 2.25 5.33 -1.32
N THR A 466 2.08 4.10 -0.85
CA THR A 466 3.18 3.18 -0.48
C THR A 466 4.07 2.82 -1.67
N VAL A 467 3.47 2.53 -2.84
CA VAL A 467 4.24 2.07 -4.02
C VAL A 467 4.95 3.21 -4.74
N ARG A 468 4.59 4.47 -4.46
CA ARG A 468 5.32 5.63 -4.99
C ARG A 468 6.64 5.87 -4.26
N ASP A 469 6.79 5.32 -3.07
CA ASP A 469 7.99 5.39 -2.23
C ASP A 469 9.09 4.42 -2.71
N VAL A 470 8.70 3.36 -3.41
CA VAL A 470 9.59 2.38 -4.07
C VAL A 470 10.06 2.88 -5.44
#